data_e097f2d7988c6fe7d4cc167a11eb8235
#
_entry.id   e097f2d7988c6fe7d4cc167a11eb8235
#
_cell.length_a   1.000
_cell.length_b   1.000
_cell.length_c   1.000
_cell.angle_alpha   90.00
_cell.angle_beta   90.00
_cell.angle_gamma   90.00
#
_symmetry.space_group_name_H-M   'P 1'
#
loop_
_entity.id
_entity.type
_entity.pdbx_description
1 polymer ?
#
loop_
_entity_poly.entity_id
_entity_poly.type
_entity_poly.pdbx_seq_one_letter_code
_entity_poly.pdbx_strand_id
1 'polypeptide(L)'
;MSKLLTKEEAKAYWIEKQEAARRTMAMRKGYSAVLIECASKVLEDGLHPDFEFRARLDRTIELYHQLSRVNEVVHIYVPGSLHKEGGVTDQCTLSTAGRRYLVERGIPDEVILGDRENERYKGDEGVLNSADECFVASRIFQEGQYRELHCVCSPIQVTRKWFYYLEFGLVPLIHSVPVAESNIMDIVTEQLRGTENVIYNDHNAQFHDSEVWIYSRKERMGG
;
A
#
# COMPACT_ATOMS: atom_id res chain seq x y z
N MET A 1 -24.64 11.70 -3.73
CA MET A 1 -24.08 10.98 -4.90
C MET A 1 -22.99 11.86 -5.48
N SER A 2 -21.74 11.45 -5.40
CA SER A 2 -20.63 12.14 -6.01
C SER A 2 -20.72 12.01 -7.53
N LYS A 3 -20.40 13.09 -8.22
CA LYS A 3 -20.42 13.12 -9.69
C LYS A 3 -19.21 12.36 -10.22
N LEU A 4 -19.44 11.39 -11.10
CA LEU A 4 -18.35 10.76 -11.83
C LEU A 4 -17.64 11.79 -12.72
N LEU A 5 -16.33 11.77 -12.75
CA LEU A 5 -15.54 12.63 -13.63
C LEU A 5 -15.67 12.17 -15.08
N THR A 6 -15.79 13.11 -16.02
CA THR A 6 -15.59 12.82 -17.43
C THR A 6 -14.11 12.47 -17.68
N LYS A 7 -13.81 11.90 -18.84
CA LYS A 7 -12.42 11.56 -19.21
C LYS A 7 -11.49 12.78 -19.19
N GLU A 8 -11.97 13.91 -19.65
CA GLU A 8 -11.23 15.17 -19.69
C GLU A 8 -11.02 15.74 -18.29
N GLU A 9 -12.07 15.74 -17.46
CA GLU A 9 -11.99 16.17 -16.06
C GLU A 9 -11.01 15.28 -15.26
N ALA A 10 -11.09 13.94 -15.43
CA ALA A 10 -10.18 13.01 -14.78
C ALA A 10 -8.72 13.24 -15.22
N LYS A 11 -8.48 13.43 -16.51
CA LYS A 11 -7.14 13.72 -17.02
C LYS A 11 -6.57 15.00 -16.44
N ALA A 12 -7.34 16.09 -16.42
CA ALA A 12 -6.90 17.36 -15.85
C ALA A 12 -6.60 17.24 -14.36
N TYR A 13 -7.48 16.58 -13.59
CA TYR A 13 -7.32 16.33 -12.18
C TYR A 13 -6.02 15.58 -11.86
N TRP A 14 -5.74 14.48 -12.56
CA TRP A 14 -4.55 13.66 -12.28
C TRP A 14 -3.26 14.33 -12.71
N ILE A 15 -3.27 15.17 -13.75
CA ILE A 15 -2.12 16.00 -14.11
C ILE A 15 -1.81 16.98 -12.98
N GLU A 16 -2.81 17.70 -12.47
CA GLU A 16 -2.64 18.65 -11.36
C GLU A 16 -2.10 17.94 -10.11
N LYS A 17 -2.68 16.79 -9.73
CA LYS A 17 -2.21 15.98 -8.60
C LYS A 17 -0.74 15.56 -8.76
N GLN A 18 -0.35 15.11 -9.95
CA GLN A 18 1.02 14.71 -10.21
C GLN A 18 2.00 15.87 -10.08
N GLU A 19 1.65 17.03 -10.58
CA GLU A 19 2.49 18.23 -10.45
C GLU A 19 2.60 18.69 -9.00
N ALA A 20 1.50 18.68 -8.24
CA ALA A 20 1.50 18.99 -6.82
C ALA A 20 2.37 18.01 -6.01
N ALA A 21 2.24 16.73 -6.28
CA ALA A 21 3.05 15.69 -5.63
C ALA A 21 4.54 15.85 -5.95
N ARG A 22 4.90 16.14 -7.20
CA ARG A 22 6.30 16.43 -7.58
C ARG A 22 6.87 17.63 -6.83
N ARG A 23 6.09 18.70 -6.67
CA ARG A 23 6.51 19.88 -5.87
C ARG A 23 6.73 19.50 -4.42
N THR A 24 5.82 18.75 -3.81
CA THR A 24 5.94 18.25 -2.43
C THR A 24 7.23 17.43 -2.25
N MET A 25 7.50 16.50 -3.16
CA MET A 25 8.69 15.66 -3.09
C MET A 25 9.98 16.46 -3.30
N ALA A 26 9.95 17.47 -4.18
CA ALA A 26 11.11 18.35 -4.42
C ALA A 26 11.52 19.14 -3.17
N MET A 27 10.57 19.56 -2.33
CA MET A 27 10.84 20.27 -1.08
C MET A 27 11.53 19.37 -0.03
N ARG A 28 11.47 18.06 -0.18
CA ARG A 28 12.04 17.08 0.76
C ARG A 28 13.47 16.64 0.42
N LYS A 29 14.13 17.26 -0.56
CA LYS A 29 15.50 16.90 -0.96
C LYS A 29 16.55 17.01 0.15
N GLY A 30 16.29 17.84 1.18
CA GLY A 30 17.15 17.98 2.36
C GLY A 30 16.96 16.91 3.43
N TYR A 31 15.98 16.04 3.30
CA TYR A 31 15.73 14.96 4.25
C TYR A 31 16.61 13.74 3.92
N SER A 32 16.97 12.96 4.94
CA SER A 32 17.91 11.85 4.81
C SER A 32 17.25 10.47 4.92
N ALA A 33 16.04 10.42 5.49
CA ALA A 33 15.35 9.15 5.71
C ALA A 33 14.59 8.67 4.46
N VAL A 34 14.51 7.35 4.30
CA VAL A 34 13.76 6.67 3.24
C VAL A 34 12.70 5.77 3.90
N LEU A 35 11.48 5.77 3.35
CA LEU A 35 10.41 4.88 3.75
C LEU A 35 10.17 3.83 2.68
N ILE A 36 10.16 2.55 3.08
CA ILE A 36 9.75 1.42 2.24
C ILE A 36 8.39 0.94 2.74
N GLU A 37 7.36 1.02 1.92
CA GLU A 37 6.08 0.36 2.17
C GLU A 37 6.10 -1.01 1.51
N CYS A 38 5.91 -2.07 2.32
CA CYS A 38 5.74 -3.44 1.84
C CYS A 38 4.26 -3.80 1.85
N ALA A 39 3.60 -3.71 0.71
CA ALA A 39 2.19 -4.04 0.60
C ALA A 39 1.90 -5.46 1.12
N SER A 40 0.97 -5.56 2.06
CA SER A 40 0.55 -6.83 2.64
C SER A 40 -0.29 -7.67 1.66
N LYS A 41 -0.51 -8.94 2.01
CA LYS A 41 -1.39 -9.85 1.25
C LYS A 41 -2.27 -10.63 2.23
N VAL A 42 -2.18 -11.92 2.28
CA VAL A 42 -2.90 -12.80 3.21
C VAL A 42 -1.93 -13.68 3.99
N LEU A 43 -2.43 -14.33 5.04
CA LEU A 43 -1.68 -15.33 5.76
C LEU A 43 -2.10 -16.72 5.30
N GLU A 44 -1.14 -17.61 5.10
CA GLU A 44 -1.33 -18.97 4.62
C GLU A 44 -2.13 -19.83 5.62
N ASP A 45 -1.84 -19.65 6.91
CA ASP A 45 -2.42 -20.42 8.01
C ASP A 45 -2.93 -19.52 9.15
N GLY A 46 -3.16 -18.24 8.87
CA GLY A 46 -3.53 -17.24 9.86
C GLY A 46 -2.37 -16.73 10.72
N LEU A 47 -1.13 -17.18 10.47
CA LEU A 47 0.09 -16.82 11.24
C LEU A 47 1.26 -16.43 10.37
N HIS A 48 1.42 -17.07 9.21
CA HIS A 48 2.58 -16.89 8.35
C HIS A 48 2.19 -16.21 7.03
N PRO A 49 3.02 -15.30 6.51
CA PRO A 49 2.79 -14.71 5.19
C PRO A 49 2.65 -15.80 4.12
N ASP A 50 1.68 -15.65 3.23
CA ASP A 50 1.55 -16.51 2.06
C ASP A 50 2.73 -16.33 1.10
N PHE A 51 2.75 -17.12 0.03
CA PHE A 51 3.81 -17.09 -0.98
C PHE A 51 4.01 -15.68 -1.58
N GLU A 52 2.93 -14.99 -1.93
CA GLU A 52 3.03 -13.65 -2.52
C GLU A 52 3.53 -12.62 -1.53
N PHE A 53 3.06 -12.69 -0.29
CA PHE A 53 3.51 -11.76 0.75
C PHE A 53 4.97 -12.00 1.09
N ARG A 54 5.42 -13.26 1.17
CA ARG A 54 6.85 -13.60 1.34
C ARG A 54 7.71 -13.01 0.23
N ALA A 55 7.30 -13.15 -1.03
CA ALA A 55 8.06 -12.57 -2.16
C ALA A 55 8.21 -11.04 -2.05
N ARG A 56 7.19 -10.33 -1.58
CA ARG A 56 7.28 -8.88 -1.33
C ARG A 56 8.20 -8.56 -0.16
N LEU A 57 8.11 -9.32 0.93
CA LEU A 57 8.99 -9.17 2.08
C LEU A 57 10.46 -9.42 1.72
N ASP A 58 10.76 -10.46 0.92
CA ASP A 58 12.10 -10.75 0.41
C ASP A 58 12.63 -9.58 -0.44
N ARG A 59 11.81 -9.04 -1.34
CA ARG A 59 12.17 -7.85 -2.12
C ARG A 59 12.40 -6.63 -1.23
N THR A 60 11.63 -6.49 -0.18
CA THR A 60 11.79 -5.42 0.80
C THR A 60 13.12 -5.54 1.55
N ILE A 61 13.54 -6.75 1.90
CA ILE A 61 14.86 -7.02 2.53
C ILE A 61 15.99 -6.60 1.60
N GLU A 62 15.94 -7.03 0.34
CA GLU A 62 16.95 -6.63 -0.64
C GLU A 62 17.04 -5.10 -0.77
N LEU A 63 15.90 -4.44 -0.89
CA LEU A 63 15.82 -3.00 -1.03
C LEU A 63 16.33 -2.28 0.23
N TYR A 64 15.97 -2.76 1.42
CA TYR A 64 16.48 -2.24 2.69
C TYR A 64 18.01 -2.27 2.73
N HIS A 65 18.61 -3.41 2.41
CA HIS A 65 20.08 -3.53 2.39
C HIS A 65 20.75 -2.65 1.33
N GLN A 66 20.11 -2.45 0.18
CA GLN A 66 20.63 -1.53 -0.85
C GLN A 66 20.58 -0.07 -0.38
N LEU A 67 19.46 0.35 0.17
CA LEU A 67 19.22 1.73 0.59
C LEU A 67 20.00 2.11 1.84
N SER A 68 20.15 1.19 2.82
CA SER A 68 20.90 1.42 4.05
C SER A 68 22.41 1.62 3.84
N ARG A 69 22.93 1.31 2.65
CA ARG A 69 24.34 1.61 2.31
C ARG A 69 24.58 3.08 1.99
N VAL A 70 23.55 3.81 1.60
CA VAL A 70 23.64 5.18 1.08
C VAL A 70 22.74 6.18 1.82
N ASN A 71 21.93 5.71 2.74
CA ASN A 71 21.03 6.54 3.55
C ASN A 71 21.27 6.26 5.04
N GLU A 72 21.20 7.31 5.86
CA GLU A 72 21.39 7.20 7.30
C GLU A 72 20.25 6.44 7.99
N VAL A 73 19.04 6.64 7.49
CA VAL A 73 17.82 6.06 8.07
C VAL A 73 16.96 5.46 6.97
N VAL A 74 16.63 4.18 7.11
CA VAL A 74 15.67 3.48 6.27
C VAL A 74 14.66 2.79 7.17
N HIS A 75 13.39 3.16 7.07
CA HIS A 75 12.30 2.48 7.76
C HIS A 75 11.50 1.63 6.79
N ILE A 76 10.95 0.53 7.30
CA ILE A 76 10.04 -0.35 6.59
C ILE A 76 8.67 -0.24 7.24
N TYR A 77 7.64 0.09 6.47
CA TYR A 77 6.27 0.02 6.92
C TYR A 77 5.60 -1.23 6.34
N VAL A 78 5.11 -2.08 7.23
CA VAL A 78 4.33 -3.28 6.88
C VAL A 78 2.87 -3.02 7.28
N PRO A 79 1.98 -2.71 6.33
CA PRO A 79 0.57 -2.47 6.60
C PRO A 79 -0.20 -3.76 6.90
N GLY A 80 -1.45 -3.57 7.28
CA GLY A 80 -2.45 -4.63 7.34
C GLY A 80 -2.83 -5.04 8.74
N SER A 81 -4.14 -5.08 8.97
CA SER A 81 -4.80 -5.49 10.20
C SER A 81 -5.16 -6.97 10.18
N LEU A 82 -5.94 -7.43 11.17
CA LEU A 82 -6.51 -8.78 11.18
C LEU A 82 -7.41 -8.96 9.96
N HIS A 83 -7.17 -10.02 9.23
CA HIS A 83 -7.98 -10.37 8.07
C HIS A 83 -8.98 -11.47 8.44
N LYS A 84 -10.22 -11.34 7.95
CA LYS A 84 -11.29 -12.33 8.14
C LYS A 84 -11.82 -12.70 6.77
N GLU A 85 -11.35 -13.80 6.21
CA GLU A 85 -11.84 -14.31 4.93
C GLU A 85 -12.32 -15.76 5.07
N GLY A 86 -13.46 -16.06 4.46
CA GLY A 86 -13.94 -17.42 4.35
C GLY A 86 -14.20 -18.18 5.68
N GLY A 87 -14.45 -17.45 6.77
CA GLY A 87 -14.67 -18.05 8.10
C GLY A 87 -13.38 -18.36 8.87
N VAL A 88 -12.22 -18.12 8.30
CA VAL A 88 -10.93 -18.19 8.99
C VAL A 88 -10.57 -16.80 9.48
N THR A 89 -10.31 -16.66 10.76
CA THR A 89 -9.78 -15.43 11.35
C THR A 89 -8.28 -15.61 11.53
N ASP A 90 -7.48 -14.66 11.01
CA ASP A 90 -6.05 -14.63 11.27
C ASP A 90 -5.78 -14.57 12.77
N GLN A 91 -4.73 -15.27 13.22
CA GLN A 91 -4.32 -15.30 14.62
C GLN A 91 -3.45 -14.09 15.00
N CYS A 92 -2.95 -13.38 14.00
CA CYS A 92 -2.23 -12.11 14.17
C CYS A 92 -2.52 -11.20 12.99
N THR A 93 -2.14 -9.92 13.11
CA THR A 93 -2.26 -8.97 12.01
C THR A 93 -1.28 -9.30 10.88
N LEU A 94 -1.58 -8.87 9.66
CA LEU A 94 -0.64 -8.97 8.53
C LEU A 94 0.67 -8.24 8.84
N SER A 95 0.57 -7.10 9.53
CA SER A 95 1.71 -6.32 10.01
C SER A 95 2.59 -7.12 10.96
N THR A 96 2.01 -7.75 11.99
CA THR A 96 2.75 -8.61 12.95
C THR A 96 3.42 -9.79 12.24
N ALA A 97 2.73 -10.47 11.32
CA ALA A 97 3.30 -11.60 10.59
C ALA A 97 4.47 -11.17 9.68
N GLY A 98 4.32 -10.07 8.96
CA GLY A 98 5.38 -9.49 8.13
C GLY A 98 6.58 -9.01 8.94
N ARG A 99 6.34 -8.33 10.08
CA ARG A 99 7.39 -7.91 11.01
C ARG A 99 8.21 -9.09 11.51
N ARG A 100 7.54 -10.16 11.96
CA ARG A 100 8.22 -11.40 12.40
C ARG A 100 9.10 -11.96 11.29
N TYR A 101 8.58 -12.08 10.09
CA TYR A 101 9.32 -12.55 8.91
C TYR A 101 10.59 -11.74 8.63
N LEU A 102 10.50 -10.40 8.71
CA LEU A 102 11.63 -9.49 8.49
C LEU A 102 12.70 -9.65 9.59
N VAL A 103 12.28 -9.68 10.87
CA VAL A 103 13.19 -9.83 12.02
C VAL A 103 13.95 -11.17 11.97
N GLU A 104 13.26 -12.26 11.66
CA GLU A 104 13.87 -13.59 11.50
C GLU A 104 14.94 -13.61 10.39
N ARG A 105 14.91 -12.66 9.46
CA ARG A 105 15.91 -12.50 8.38
C ARG A 105 16.90 -11.38 8.60
N GLY A 106 17.00 -10.90 9.84
CA GLY A 106 18.04 -9.98 10.28
C GLY A 106 17.76 -8.51 10.05
N ILE A 107 16.52 -8.13 9.73
CA ILE A 107 16.12 -6.71 9.74
C ILE A 107 15.95 -6.28 11.21
N PRO A 108 16.58 -5.16 11.63
CA PRO A 108 16.41 -4.64 12.98
C PRO A 108 14.94 -4.29 13.28
N ASP A 109 14.46 -4.71 14.45
CA ASP A 109 13.07 -4.54 14.83
C ASP A 109 12.65 -3.06 14.94
N GLU A 110 13.57 -2.20 15.36
CA GLU A 110 13.36 -0.77 15.55
C GLU A 110 13.13 0.01 14.25
N VAL A 111 13.50 -0.53 13.09
CA VAL A 111 13.25 0.11 11.79
C VAL A 111 11.93 -0.30 11.16
N ILE A 112 11.20 -1.24 11.77
CA ILE A 112 9.95 -1.77 11.22
C ILE A 112 8.76 -1.08 11.87
N LEU A 113 8.00 -0.37 11.06
CA LEU A 113 6.74 0.29 11.41
C LEU A 113 5.56 -0.63 11.01
N GLY A 114 4.46 -0.55 11.74
CA GLY A 114 3.33 -1.45 11.44
C GLY A 114 2.09 -1.21 12.31
N ASP A 115 1.73 -2.14 13.19
CA ASP A 115 0.48 -2.13 13.95
C ASP A 115 0.23 -0.83 14.72
N ARG A 116 1.27 -0.27 15.34
CA ARG A 116 1.17 1.00 16.07
C ARG A 116 0.75 2.15 15.15
N GLU A 117 1.29 2.22 13.95
CA GLU A 117 0.96 3.24 12.95
C GLU A 117 -0.43 2.97 12.37
N ASN A 118 -0.77 1.71 12.13
CA ASN A 118 -2.11 1.30 11.69
C ASN A 118 -3.17 1.77 12.69
N GLU A 119 -3.00 1.47 13.97
CA GLU A 119 -3.89 1.89 15.05
C GLU A 119 -3.96 3.42 15.18
N ARG A 120 -2.80 4.09 15.13
CA ARG A 120 -2.74 5.55 15.24
C ARG A 120 -3.54 6.28 14.18
N TYR A 121 -3.53 5.81 12.92
CA TYR A 121 -4.14 6.53 11.81
C TYR A 121 -5.49 5.98 11.36
N LYS A 122 -5.81 4.74 11.67
CA LYS A 122 -7.05 4.07 11.26
C LYS A 122 -7.90 3.60 12.46
N GLY A 123 -7.36 3.65 13.68
CA GLY A 123 -8.06 3.20 14.88
C GLY A 123 -8.54 1.76 14.76
N ASP A 124 -9.72 1.48 15.32
CA ASP A 124 -10.34 0.16 15.34
C ASP A 124 -10.78 -0.36 13.97
N GLU A 125 -10.96 0.52 12.98
CA GLU A 125 -11.28 0.11 11.61
C GLU A 125 -10.15 -0.67 10.97
N GLY A 126 -8.92 -0.32 11.31
CA GLY A 126 -7.72 -0.97 10.81
C GLY A 126 -7.39 -0.66 9.35
N VAL A 127 -6.33 -1.29 8.87
CA VAL A 127 -5.84 -1.19 7.48
C VAL A 127 -6.30 -2.43 6.72
N LEU A 128 -7.33 -2.29 5.88
CA LEU A 128 -8.04 -3.41 5.26
C LEU A 128 -7.83 -3.53 3.75
N ASN A 129 -7.32 -2.48 3.10
CA ASN A 129 -7.18 -2.44 1.64
C ASN A 129 -6.02 -1.54 1.20
N SER A 130 -5.72 -1.54 -0.10
CA SER A 130 -4.60 -0.76 -0.65
C SER A 130 -4.75 0.76 -0.51
N ALA A 131 -5.98 1.29 -0.38
CA ALA A 131 -6.17 2.72 -0.12
C ALA A 131 -5.77 3.06 1.32
N ASP A 132 -6.17 2.23 2.29
CA ASP A 132 -5.77 2.38 3.69
C ASP A 132 -4.25 2.26 3.86
N GLU A 133 -3.63 1.27 3.19
CA GLU A 133 -2.16 1.10 3.19
C GLU A 133 -1.47 2.38 2.72
N CYS A 134 -1.88 2.92 1.57
CA CYS A 134 -1.31 4.16 1.02
C CYS A 134 -1.61 5.37 1.89
N PHE A 135 -2.80 5.44 2.52
CA PHE A 135 -3.14 6.52 3.46
C PHE A 135 -2.18 6.52 4.65
N VAL A 136 -2.03 5.39 5.34
CA VAL A 136 -1.16 5.31 6.53
C VAL A 136 0.30 5.56 6.14
N ALA A 137 0.80 4.94 5.07
CA ALA A 137 2.15 5.19 4.57
C ALA A 137 2.38 6.67 4.26
N SER A 138 1.38 7.35 3.68
CA SER A 138 1.45 8.79 3.37
C SER A 138 1.49 9.65 4.65
N ARG A 139 0.74 9.28 5.68
CA ARG A 139 0.78 9.96 6.98
C ARG A 139 2.14 9.80 7.65
N ILE A 140 2.68 8.57 7.70
CA ILE A 140 4.03 8.29 8.19
C ILE A 140 5.05 9.14 7.42
N PHE A 141 4.97 9.15 6.09
CA PHE A 141 5.88 9.90 5.24
C PHE A 141 5.81 11.41 5.45
N GLN A 142 4.61 11.96 5.60
CA GLN A 142 4.41 13.40 5.79
C GLN A 142 4.88 13.88 7.16
N GLU A 143 4.64 13.11 8.22
CA GLU A 143 5.02 13.45 9.58
C GLU A 143 6.51 13.19 9.87
N GLY A 144 7.12 12.22 9.18
CA GLY A 144 8.54 11.91 9.27
C GLY A 144 9.41 12.76 8.33
N GLN A 145 10.72 12.70 8.54
CA GLN A 145 11.71 13.37 7.69
C GLN A 145 12.13 12.49 6.50
N TYR A 146 11.14 11.95 5.77
CA TYR A 146 11.40 11.08 4.63
C TYR A 146 11.58 11.87 3.34
N ARG A 147 12.62 11.52 2.58
CA ARG A 147 12.94 12.07 1.27
C ARG A 147 12.28 11.28 0.15
N GLU A 148 12.29 9.98 0.26
CA GLU A 148 11.82 9.05 -0.76
C GLU A 148 10.85 8.03 -0.16
N LEU A 149 9.85 7.66 -0.95
CA LEU A 149 8.90 6.60 -0.65
C LEU A 149 9.06 5.51 -1.69
N HIS A 150 9.43 4.32 -1.24
CA HIS A 150 9.47 3.11 -2.06
C HIS A 150 8.25 2.25 -1.71
N CYS A 151 7.57 1.72 -2.73
CA CYS A 151 6.41 0.84 -2.54
C CYS A 151 6.69 -0.50 -3.20
N VAL A 152 6.71 -1.57 -2.42
CA VAL A 152 6.86 -2.95 -2.89
C VAL A 152 5.48 -3.59 -2.97
N CYS A 153 5.05 -3.96 -4.17
CA CYS A 153 3.72 -4.52 -4.38
C CYS A 153 3.69 -5.50 -5.57
N SER A 154 2.57 -6.19 -5.76
CA SER A 154 2.39 -7.03 -6.97
C SER A 154 2.07 -6.19 -8.20
N PRO A 155 2.30 -6.73 -9.43
CA PRO A 155 2.04 -6.02 -10.69
C PRO A 155 0.62 -5.47 -10.79
N ILE A 156 -0.35 -6.21 -10.30
CA ILE A 156 -1.77 -5.82 -10.34
C ILE A 156 -2.10 -4.62 -9.45
N GLN A 157 -1.27 -4.32 -8.46
CA GLN A 157 -1.47 -3.19 -7.56
C GLN A 157 -0.79 -1.90 -8.03
N VAL A 158 0.18 -1.98 -8.97
CA VAL A 158 1.04 -0.85 -9.38
C VAL A 158 0.24 0.40 -9.73
N THR A 159 -0.67 0.29 -10.70
CA THR A 159 -1.45 1.44 -11.19
C THR A 159 -2.33 2.01 -10.09
N ARG A 160 -3.02 1.15 -9.35
CA ARG A 160 -3.92 1.55 -8.26
C ARG A 160 -3.16 2.27 -7.15
N LYS A 161 -2.03 1.72 -6.68
CA LYS A 161 -1.20 2.36 -5.65
C LYS A 161 -0.59 3.68 -6.12
N TRP A 162 -0.20 3.76 -7.40
CA TRP A 162 0.27 5.02 -7.97
C TRP A 162 -0.76 6.14 -7.82
N PHE A 163 -2.01 5.90 -8.19
CA PHE A 163 -3.09 6.89 -8.08
C PHE A 163 -3.41 7.23 -6.62
N TYR A 164 -3.46 6.25 -5.72
CA TYR A 164 -3.68 6.52 -4.30
C TYR A 164 -2.58 7.41 -3.72
N TYR A 165 -1.32 7.16 -4.04
CA TYR A 165 -0.24 8.03 -3.57
C TYR A 165 -0.29 9.43 -4.18
N LEU A 166 -0.65 9.58 -5.44
CA LEU A 166 -0.87 10.89 -6.04
C LEU A 166 -1.98 11.66 -5.33
N GLU A 167 -3.04 10.99 -4.91
CA GLU A 167 -4.13 11.60 -4.14
C GLU A 167 -3.63 12.19 -2.82
N PHE A 168 -2.69 11.52 -2.17
CA PHE A 168 -2.04 12.01 -0.95
C PHE A 168 -0.85 12.97 -1.20
N GLY A 169 -0.65 13.39 -2.44
CA GLY A 169 0.41 14.33 -2.80
C GLY A 169 1.82 13.74 -2.82
N LEU A 170 1.96 12.44 -3.07
CA LEU A 170 3.23 11.71 -3.12
C LEU A 170 3.45 11.03 -4.48
N VAL A 171 4.72 10.89 -4.86
CA VAL A 171 5.15 10.11 -6.03
C VAL A 171 6.03 8.97 -5.52
N PRO A 172 5.53 7.73 -5.45
CA PRO A 172 6.30 6.60 -4.99
C PRO A 172 7.26 6.07 -6.07
N LEU A 173 8.34 5.45 -5.63
CA LEU A 173 9.16 4.56 -6.45
C LEU A 173 8.62 3.15 -6.29
N ILE A 174 7.91 2.64 -7.29
CA ILE A 174 7.22 1.35 -7.20
C ILE A 174 8.13 0.21 -7.66
N HIS A 175 8.25 -0.81 -6.82
CA HIS A 175 8.97 -2.05 -7.06
C HIS A 175 7.95 -3.18 -7.19
N SER A 176 7.70 -3.58 -8.43
CA SER A 176 6.78 -4.67 -8.73
C SER A 176 7.47 -6.03 -8.52
N VAL A 177 6.85 -6.88 -7.73
CA VAL A 177 7.31 -8.25 -7.49
C VAL A 177 6.46 -9.19 -8.33
N PRO A 178 7.05 -9.90 -9.30
CA PRO A 178 6.32 -10.90 -10.07
C PRO A 178 5.77 -11.99 -9.15
N VAL A 179 4.53 -12.36 -9.38
CA VAL A 179 3.89 -13.48 -8.71
C VAL A 179 3.51 -14.52 -9.76
N ALA A 180 3.56 -15.79 -9.39
CA ALA A 180 3.07 -16.86 -10.26
C ALA A 180 1.55 -16.81 -10.25
N GLU A 181 0.98 -16.19 -11.26
CA GLU A 181 -0.46 -16.00 -11.34
C GLU A 181 -1.09 -17.05 -12.22
N SER A 182 -2.14 -17.64 -11.71
CA SER A 182 -2.85 -18.72 -12.39
C SER A 182 -3.72 -18.25 -13.55
N ASN A 183 -4.05 -16.96 -13.64
CA ASN A 183 -4.95 -16.45 -14.67
C ASN A 183 -4.68 -14.97 -15.01
N ILE A 184 -4.12 -14.72 -16.21
CA ILE A 184 -3.87 -13.37 -16.73
C ILE A 184 -5.17 -12.54 -16.83
N MET A 185 -6.30 -13.16 -17.11
CA MET A 185 -7.58 -12.43 -17.24
C MET A 185 -8.08 -11.90 -15.90
N ASP A 186 -7.81 -12.60 -14.79
CA ASP A 186 -8.16 -12.11 -13.45
C ASP A 186 -7.33 -10.88 -13.09
N ILE A 187 -6.03 -10.88 -13.46
CA ILE A 187 -5.14 -9.74 -13.29
C ILE A 187 -5.65 -8.53 -14.07
N VAL A 188 -5.91 -8.72 -15.36
CA VAL A 188 -6.39 -7.65 -16.25
C VAL A 188 -7.72 -7.10 -15.75
N THR A 189 -8.64 -7.99 -15.36
CA THR A 189 -9.96 -7.60 -14.85
C THR A 189 -9.83 -6.80 -13.54
N GLU A 190 -8.99 -7.25 -12.62
CA GLU A 190 -8.76 -6.55 -11.35
C GLU A 190 -8.05 -5.20 -11.55
N GLN A 191 -7.07 -5.13 -12.45
CA GLN A 191 -6.42 -3.87 -12.81
C GLN A 191 -7.41 -2.88 -13.43
N LEU A 192 -8.21 -3.32 -14.39
CA LEU A 192 -9.20 -2.45 -15.03
C LEU A 192 -10.23 -1.95 -14.02
N ARG A 193 -10.83 -2.83 -13.23
CA ARG A 193 -11.82 -2.44 -12.21
C ARG A 193 -11.24 -1.54 -11.14
N GLY A 194 -10.07 -1.90 -10.61
CA GLY A 194 -9.41 -1.08 -9.60
C GLY A 194 -8.99 0.29 -10.13
N THR A 195 -8.54 0.35 -11.37
CA THR A 195 -8.09 1.59 -12.02
C THR A 195 -9.27 2.48 -12.38
N GLU A 196 -10.35 1.94 -12.95
CA GLU A 196 -11.55 2.69 -13.27
C GLU A 196 -12.18 3.31 -12.02
N ASN A 197 -12.28 2.56 -10.95
CA ASN A 197 -12.82 3.06 -9.69
C ASN A 197 -11.99 4.24 -9.15
N VAL A 198 -10.67 4.16 -9.22
CA VAL A 198 -9.79 5.25 -8.75
C VAL A 198 -9.85 6.45 -9.67
N ILE A 199 -9.86 6.25 -10.99
CA ILE A 199 -9.76 7.36 -11.96
C ILE A 199 -11.06 8.14 -12.11
N TYR A 200 -12.21 7.46 -12.08
CA TYR A 200 -13.50 8.05 -12.43
C TYR A 200 -14.47 8.23 -11.27
N ASN A 201 -14.23 7.60 -10.15
CA ASN A 201 -15.08 7.74 -8.96
C ASN A 201 -14.66 8.92 -8.09
N ASP A 202 -15.58 9.36 -7.24
CA ASP A 202 -15.28 10.36 -6.23
C ASP A 202 -14.21 9.84 -5.27
N HIS A 203 -13.03 10.42 -5.41
CA HIS A 203 -11.87 10.05 -4.63
C HIS A 203 -12.05 10.31 -3.13
N ASN A 204 -12.95 11.20 -2.73
CA ASN A 204 -13.27 11.39 -1.32
C ASN A 204 -14.00 10.19 -0.74
N ALA A 205 -14.95 9.61 -1.49
CA ALA A 205 -15.63 8.38 -1.09
C ALA A 205 -14.67 7.17 -1.02
N GLN A 206 -13.65 7.14 -1.87
CA GLN A 206 -12.68 6.03 -1.88
C GLN A 206 -11.80 5.96 -0.63
N PHE A 207 -11.53 7.10 -0.01
CA PHE A 207 -10.65 7.19 1.16
C PHE A 207 -11.40 7.24 2.48
N HIS A 208 -12.67 7.65 2.45
CA HIS A 208 -13.50 7.79 3.65
C HIS A 208 -14.59 6.74 3.77
N ASP A 209 -14.99 6.13 2.64
CA ASP A 209 -16.04 5.12 2.63
C ASP A 209 -15.51 3.82 2.06
N SER A 210 -15.18 2.92 2.95
CA SER A 210 -14.95 1.52 2.63
C SER A 210 -16.17 0.85 2.00
N GLU A 211 -17.34 1.50 1.95
CA GLU A 211 -18.57 0.94 1.39
C GLU A 211 -18.45 0.56 -0.08
N VAL A 212 -17.83 1.38 -0.93
CA VAL A 212 -17.64 1.03 -2.34
C VAL A 212 -16.73 -0.19 -2.49
N TRP A 213 -15.73 -0.30 -1.64
CA TRP A 213 -14.84 -1.46 -1.56
C TRP A 213 -15.54 -2.69 -0.97
N ILE A 214 -16.37 -2.51 0.04
CA ILE A 214 -17.18 -3.56 0.65
C ILE A 214 -18.19 -4.10 -0.37
N TYR A 215 -18.81 -3.25 -1.19
CA TYR A 215 -19.71 -3.67 -2.27
C TYR A 215 -18.98 -4.49 -3.34
N SER A 216 -17.86 -4.02 -3.84
CA SER A 216 -17.09 -4.77 -4.84
C SER A 216 -16.51 -6.07 -4.28
N ARG A 217 -16.27 -6.15 -2.99
CA ARG A 217 -15.80 -7.35 -2.29
C ARG A 217 -16.96 -8.33 -2.02
N LYS A 218 -18.12 -7.84 -1.60
CA LYS A 218 -19.34 -8.67 -1.44
C LYS A 218 -19.80 -9.28 -2.75
N GLU A 219 -19.79 -8.52 -3.86
CA GLU A 219 -20.12 -9.04 -5.19
C GLU A 219 -19.13 -10.14 -5.65
N ARG A 220 -17.83 -10.01 -5.32
CA ARG A 220 -16.83 -11.04 -5.64
C ARG A 220 -16.96 -12.31 -4.80
N MET A 221 -17.48 -12.21 -3.59
CA MET A 221 -17.61 -13.34 -2.66
C MET A 221 -18.98 -14.04 -2.74
N GLY A 222 -19.86 -13.65 -3.69
CA GLY A 222 -21.14 -14.33 -3.92
C GLY A 222 -22.13 -14.16 -2.77
N GLY A 223 -22.07 -13.05 -2.05
CA GLY A 223 -23.01 -12.68 -1.02
C GLY A 223 -24.29 -12.08 -1.57
#